data_c7e0ad54954deaa8676db654c5db2431
#
_entry.id   c7e0ad54954deaa8676db654c5db2431
#
_cell.length_a   1.000
_cell.length_b   1.000
_cell.length_c   1.000
_cell.angle_alpha   90.00
_cell.angle_beta   90.00
_cell.angle_gamma   90.00
#
_symmetry.space_group_name_H-M   'P 1'
#
loop_
_entity.id
_entity.type
_entity.pdbx_description
1 polymer ?
#
loop_
_entity_poly.entity_id
_entity_poly.type
_entity_poly.pdbx_seq_one_letter_code
_entity_poly.pdbx_strand_id
1 'polypeptide(L)'
;SEVNDVSDPMQNDRYFIVAKLDSVLPEGTKSFEEVQNQIQNSINQERQFSQAKKLAEELREELGKGSTFQQLKDNFENIDLITGDKKLLIRSFQSLGKSNYFVGALASAKKGDIIGPLKTPRGYGIVNIVDISPIDSSDFEMKHDVIYDNLSNQKRNTNFQSWYQDLLDKAKIIDNRKYYF
;
A
#
# COMPACT_ATOMS: atom_id res chain seq x y z
N SER A 1 6.21 -8.01 -34.47
CA SER A 1 6.85 -9.31 -34.16
C SER A 1 5.86 -10.43 -34.47
N GLU A 2 6.37 -11.50 -35.03
CA GLU A 2 5.60 -12.71 -35.33
C GLU A 2 5.84 -13.79 -34.28
N VAL A 3 4.94 -14.78 -34.16
CA VAL A 3 5.13 -15.91 -33.25
C VAL A 3 6.42 -16.62 -33.63
N ASN A 4 7.23 -16.97 -32.64
CA ASN A 4 8.59 -17.50 -32.71
C ASN A 4 9.71 -16.45 -32.95
N ASP A 5 9.40 -15.17 -33.09
CA ASP A 5 10.45 -14.17 -33.10
C ASP A 5 11.26 -14.21 -31.82
N VAL A 6 12.56 -14.04 -31.95
CA VAL A 6 13.50 -13.97 -30.83
C VAL A 6 14.07 -12.55 -30.75
N SER A 7 14.04 -11.97 -29.56
CA SER A 7 14.57 -10.63 -29.34
C SER A 7 16.10 -10.61 -29.45
N ASP A 8 16.64 -9.44 -29.77
CA ASP A 8 18.05 -9.17 -29.50
C ASP A 8 18.33 -9.34 -27.98
N PRO A 9 19.57 -9.68 -27.62
CA PRO A 9 19.96 -9.74 -26.22
C PRO A 9 19.74 -8.39 -25.52
N MET A 10 18.94 -8.41 -24.47
CA MET A 10 18.70 -7.26 -23.60
C MET A 10 19.49 -7.41 -22.30
N GLN A 11 20.04 -6.35 -21.79
CA GLN A 11 20.81 -6.37 -20.54
C GLN A 11 20.12 -5.48 -19.49
N ASN A 12 19.98 -6.02 -18.28
CA ASN A 12 19.73 -5.22 -17.09
C ASN A 12 20.93 -5.34 -16.14
N ASP A 13 20.86 -4.69 -14.96
CA ASP A 13 21.96 -4.66 -13.97
C ASP A 13 22.43 -6.05 -13.48
N ARG A 14 21.69 -7.11 -13.74
CA ARG A 14 21.94 -8.45 -13.19
C ARG A 14 21.97 -9.57 -14.24
N TYR A 15 21.26 -9.40 -15.37
CA TYR A 15 21.03 -10.51 -16.31
C TYR A 15 21.10 -10.05 -17.76
N PHE A 16 21.57 -10.94 -18.63
CA PHE A 16 21.30 -10.89 -20.06
C PHE A 16 20.05 -11.73 -20.33
N ILE A 17 19.11 -11.14 -21.04
CA ILE A 17 17.78 -11.72 -21.30
C ILE A 17 17.58 -11.82 -22.80
N VAL A 18 17.18 -12.98 -23.27
CA VAL A 18 16.68 -13.19 -24.63
C VAL A 18 15.24 -13.68 -24.51
N ALA A 19 14.31 -12.99 -25.13
CA ALA A 19 12.89 -13.32 -25.11
C ALA A 19 12.48 -13.93 -26.45
N LYS A 20 11.66 -14.99 -26.41
CA LYS A 20 11.02 -15.56 -27.58
C LYS A 20 9.52 -15.31 -27.49
N LEU A 21 8.90 -14.83 -28.55
CA LEU A 21 7.46 -14.68 -28.64
C LEU A 21 6.81 -16.03 -28.90
N ASP A 22 6.16 -16.57 -27.90
CA ASP A 22 5.51 -17.90 -27.96
C ASP A 22 4.11 -17.82 -28.58
N SER A 23 3.32 -16.83 -28.19
CA SER A 23 1.96 -16.64 -28.69
C SER A 23 1.55 -15.18 -28.65
N VAL A 24 0.65 -14.81 -29.55
CA VAL A 24 -0.03 -13.51 -29.57
C VAL A 24 -1.49 -13.74 -29.25
N LEU A 25 -1.94 -13.21 -28.10
CA LEU A 25 -3.35 -13.25 -27.75
C LEU A 25 -4.06 -12.06 -28.40
N PRO A 26 -5.16 -12.28 -29.16
CA PRO A 26 -5.92 -11.18 -29.73
C PRO A 26 -6.55 -10.34 -28.61
N GLU A 27 -6.77 -9.07 -28.89
CA GLU A 27 -7.52 -8.19 -28.01
C GLU A 27 -8.94 -8.73 -27.82
N GLY A 28 -9.39 -8.84 -26.56
CA GLY A 28 -10.72 -9.33 -26.23
C GLY A 28 -10.92 -9.57 -24.75
N THR A 29 -12.12 -9.99 -24.38
CA THR A 29 -12.43 -10.45 -23.02
C THR A 29 -12.02 -11.90 -22.84
N LYS A 30 -11.39 -12.20 -21.71
CA LYS A 30 -11.07 -13.57 -21.32
C LYS A 30 -12.33 -14.40 -21.14
N SER A 31 -12.28 -15.67 -21.44
CA SER A 31 -13.39 -16.60 -21.19
C SER A 31 -13.67 -16.71 -19.68
N PHE A 32 -14.90 -17.10 -19.33
CA PHE A 32 -15.25 -17.29 -17.92
C PHE A 32 -14.37 -18.34 -17.25
N GLU A 33 -14.04 -19.41 -17.95
CA GLU A 33 -13.20 -20.51 -17.46
C GLU A 33 -11.80 -20.03 -17.08
N GLU A 34 -11.23 -19.12 -17.86
CA GLU A 34 -9.90 -18.55 -17.59
C GLU A 34 -9.89 -17.63 -16.37
N VAL A 35 -11.00 -16.96 -16.05
CA VAL A 35 -11.09 -15.99 -14.95
C VAL A 35 -11.90 -16.50 -13.75
N GLN A 36 -12.49 -17.68 -13.83
CA GLN A 36 -13.36 -18.24 -12.78
C GLN A 36 -12.72 -18.21 -11.39
N ASN A 37 -11.47 -18.66 -11.28
CA ASN A 37 -10.75 -18.68 -10.02
C ASN A 37 -10.49 -17.26 -9.50
N GLN A 38 -10.19 -16.31 -10.39
CA GLN A 38 -9.98 -14.91 -10.01
C GLN A 38 -11.28 -14.29 -9.51
N ILE A 39 -12.39 -14.53 -10.19
CA ILE A 39 -13.71 -14.05 -9.77
C ILE A 39 -14.10 -14.66 -8.42
N GLN A 40 -13.92 -15.97 -8.26
CA GLN A 40 -14.22 -16.66 -7.00
C GLN A 40 -13.41 -16.07 -5.83
N ASN A 41 -12.13 -15.83 -6.02
CA ASN A 41 -11.26 -15.22 -5.02
C ASN A 41 -11.73 -13.79 -4.68
N SER A 42 -12.09 -13.01 -5.69
CA SER A 42 -12.59 -11.64 -5.49
C SER A 42 -13.90 -11.62 -4.69
N ILE A 43 -14.84 -12.51 -5.02
CA ILE A 43 -16.12 -12.64 -4.29
C ILE A 43 -15.87 -13.09 -2.85
N ASN A 44 -14.99 -14.06 -2.64
CA ASN A 44 -14.66 -14.54 -1.29
C ASN A 44 -14.01 -13.43 -0.45
N GLN A 45 -13.09 -12.67 -1.04
CA GLN A 45 -12.48 -11.53 -0.39
C GLN A 45 -13.50 -10.45 -0.02
N GLU A 46 -14.41 -10.12 -0.93
CA GLU A 46 -15.46 -9.13 -0.67
C GLU A 46 -16.39 -9.59 0.49
N ARG A 47 -16.77 -10.87 0.50
CA ARG A 47 -17.56 -11.45 1.60
C ARG A 47 -16.83 -11.38 2.93
N GLN A 48 -15.54 -11.73 2.96
CA GLN A 48 -14.71 -11.66 4.17
C GLN A 48 -14.62 -10.21 4.68
N PHE A 49 -14.38 -9.25 3.80
CA PHE A 49 -14.37 -7.83 4.17
C PHE A 49 -15.72 -7.33 4.68
N SER A 50 -16.83 -7.78 4.08
CA SER A 50 -18.18 -7.44 4.53
C SER A 50 -18.46 -7.98 5.93
N GLN A 51 -18.07 -9.23 6.20
CA GLN A 51 -18.20 -9.83 7.53
C GLN A 51 -17.32 -9.13 8.56
N ALA A 52 -16.07 -8.87 8.22
CA ALA A 52 -15.14 -8.14 9.08
C ALA A 52 -15.63 -6.73 9.41
N LYS A 53 -16.28 -6.05 8.44
CA LYS A 53 -16.88 -4.73 8.67
C LYS A 53 -17.98 -4.81 9.72
N LYS A 54 -18.93 -5.73 9.57
CA LYS A 54 -20.04 -5.91 10.52
C LYS A 54 -19.54 -6.21 11.93
N LEU A 55 -18.58 -7.15 12.04
CA LEU A 55 -17.96 -7.47 13.32
C LEU A 55 -17.27 -6.23 13.93
N ALA A 56 -16.53 -5.46 13.13
CA ALA A 56 -15.86 -4.27 13.63
C ALA A 56 -16.83 -3.17 14.07
N GLU A 57 -17.98 -3.02 13.40
CA GLU A 57 -19.05 -2.12 13.81
C GLU A 57 -19.67 -2.58 15.16
N GLU A 58 -19.94 -3.86 15.34
CA GLU A 58 -20.42 -4.44 16.59
C GLU A 58 -19.42 -4.22 17.74
N LEU A 59 -18.14 -4.51 17.51
CA LEU A 59 -17.08 -4.25 18.49
C LEU A 59 -17.01 -2.77 18.88
N ARG A 60 -17.21 -1.86 17.92
CA ARG A 60 -17.23 -0.42 18.18
C ARG A 60 -18.41 -0.01 19.07
N GLU A 61 -19.57 -0.62 18.86
CA GLU A 61 -20.75 -0.40 19.70
C GLU A 61 -20.51 -0.90 21.13
N GLU A 62 -19.95 -2.08 21.30
CA GLU A 62 -19.63 -2.64 22.61
C GLU A 62 -18.63 -1.78 23.39
N LEU A 63 -17.61 -1.24 22.70
CA LEU A 63 -16.70 -0.24 23.29
C LEU A 63 -17.44 1.02 23.71
N GLY A 64 -18.45 1.44 22.95
CA GLY A 64 -19.31 2.58 23.30
C GLY A 64 -20.19 2.35 24.54
N LYS A 65 -20.51 1.10 24.85
CA LYS A 65 -21.25 0.66 26.07
C LYS A 65 -20.34 0.52 27.29
N GLY A 66 -19.02 0.70 27.13
CA GLY A 66 -18.05 0.63 28.22
C GLY A 66 -17.26 -0.67 28.33
N SER A 67 -17.40 -1.58 27.36
CA SER A 67 -16.55 -2.77 27.30
C SER A 67 -15.10 -2.41 27.06
N THR A 68 -14.19 -3.19 27.62
CA THR A 68 -12.75 -3.02 27.38
C THR A 68 -12.28 -3.85 26.18
N PHE A 69 -11.15 -3.48 25.57
CA PHE A 69 -10.56 -4.26 24.48
C PHE A 69 -10.22 -5.69 24.88
N GLN A 70 -9.84 -5.92 26.16
CA GLN A 70 -9.58 -7.26 26.67
C GLN A 70 -10.87 -8.08 26.73
N GLN A 71 -11.95 -7.52 27.24
CA GLN A 71 -13.26 -8.20 27.27
C GLN A 71 -13.74 -8.54 25.86
N LEU A 72 -13.52 -7.66 24.87
CA LEU A 72 -13.85 -7.98 23.49
C LEU A 72 -13.04 -9.18 22.99
N LYS A 73 -11.73 -9.21 23.27
CA LYS A 73 -10.87 -10.34 22.88
C LYS A 73 -11.34 -11.66 23.50
N ASP A 74 -11.83 -11.61 24.74
CA ASP A 74 -12.29 -12.80 25.45
C ASP A 74 -13.67 -13.28 24.98
N ASN A 75 -14.53 -12.37 24.50
CA ASN A 75 -15.91 -12.64 24.13
C ASN A 75 -16.14 -12.87 22.62
N PHE A 76 -15.22 -12.40 21.78
CA PHE A 76 -15.35 -12.51 20.33
C PHE A 76 -14.22 -13.35 19.75
N GLU A 77 -14.57 -14.24 18.85
CA GLU A 77 -13.61 -14.99 18.03
C GLU A 77 -13.16 -14.17 16.81
N ASN A 78 -12.07 -14.59 16.22
CA ASN A 78 -11.51 -14.00 14.98
C ASN A 78 -11.10 -12.52 15.10
N ILE A 79 -10.74 -12.08 16.30
CA ILE A 79 -10.14 -10.77 16.54
C ILE A 79 -8.78 -10.91 17.20
N ASP A 80 -7.87 -10.03 16.83
CA ASP A 80 -6.54 -9.92 17.43
C ASP A 80 -6.44 -8.64 18.25
N LEU A 81 -6.06 -8.77 19.51
CA LEU A 81 -5.72 -7.63 20.36
C LEU A 81 -4.21 -7.40 20.28
N ILE A 82 -3.84 -6.23 19.76
CA ILE A 82 -2.45 -5.80 19.68
C ILE A 82 -2.25 -4.71 20.73
N THR A 83 -1.52 -5.04 21.78
CA THR A 83 -1.05 -4.05 22.75
C THR A 83 0.25 -3.44 22.22
N GLY A 84 0.22 -2.14 21.98
CA GLY A 84 1.32 -1.47 21.33
C GLY A 84 2.28 -0.81 22.29
N ASP A 85 3.55 -1.01 22.05
CA ASP A 85 4.57 -0.10 22.51
C ASP A 85 4.51 1.21 21.73
N LYS A 86 5.17 2.25 22.27
CA LYS A 86 5.30 3.54 21.61
C LYS A 86 5.95 3.37 20.24
N LYS A 87 5.19 3.64 19.18
CA LYS A 87 5.64 3.47 17.79
C LYS A 87 5.46 4.74 16.99
N LEU A 88 6.34 4.93 16.01
CA LEU A 88 6.14 5.97 15.01
C LEU A 88 4.89 5.65 14.18
N LEU A 89 4.05 6.65 13.95
CA LEU A 89 2.79 6.51 13.23
C LEU A 89 2.95 5.85 11.86
N ILE A 90 4.01 6.20 11.11
CA ILE A 90 4.30 5.67 9.77
C ILE A 90 4.67 4.17 9.79
N ARG A 91 5.21 3.67 10.90
CA ARG A 91 5.70 2.29 11.04
C ARG A 91 4.80 1.42 11.91
N SER A 92 3.64 1.95 12.30
CA SER A 92 2.71 1.26 13.16
C SER A 92 1.86 0.25 12.39
N PHE A 93 1.42 -0.78 13.09
CA PHE A 93 0.35 -1.66 12.63
C PHE A 93 0.67 -2.51 11.39
N GLN A 94 1.85 -3.10 11.33
CA GLN A 94 2.27 -3.99 10.23
C GLN A 94 1.29 -5.16 9.99
N SER A 95 0.63 -5.65 11.03
CA SER A 95 -0.40 -6.70 10.96
C SER A 95 -1.62 -6.29 10.12
N LEU A 96 -1.97 -5.00 10.13
CA LEU A 96 -3.09 -4.44 9.36
C LEU A 96 -2.74 -4.11 7.90
N GLY A 97 -1.47 -4.17 7.55
CA GLY A 97 -0.96 -3.73 6.25
C GLY A 97 -0.80 -2.21 6.15
N LYS A 98 -0.13 -1.76 5.10
CA LYS A 98 0.13 -0.34 4.86
C LYS A 98 -1.14 0.36 4.36
N SER A 99 -1.66 1.32 5.13
CA SER A 99 -2.83 2.13 4.78
C SER A 99 -2.60 3.59 5.13
N ASN A 100 -2.53 4.45 4.12
CA ASN A 100 -2.41 5.89 4.31
C ASN A 100 -3.67 6.48 4.95
N TYR A 101 -4.84 5.92 4.63
CA TYR A 101 -6.11 6.31 5.24
C TYR A 101 -6.11 6.06 6.76
N PHE A 102 -5.64 4.88 7.17
CA PHE A 102 -5.51 4.52 8.59
C PHE A 102 -4.54 5.45 9.33
N VAL A 103 -3.36 5.68 8.75
CA VAL A 103 -2.35 6.59 9.31
C VAL A 103 -2.88 8.02 9.40
N GLY A 104 -3.60 8.50 8.37
CA GLY A 104 -4.19 9.84 8.35
C GLY A 104 -5.26 10.03 9.44
N ALA A 105 -6.11 9.03 9.65
CA ALA A 105 -7.10 9.06 10.73
C ALA A 105 -6.45 9.13 12.13
N LEU A 106 -5.34 8.43 12.33
CA LEU A 106 -4.61 8.47 13.60
C LEU A 106 -3.83 9.78 13.80
N ALA A 107 -3.39 10.44 12.72
CA ALA A 107 -2.62 11.69 12.82
C ALA A 107 -3.40 12.84 13.45
N SER A 108 -4.73 12.84 13.35
CA SER A 108 -5.62 13.83 13.94
C SER A 108 -6.17 13.45 15.32
N ALA A 109 -5.81 12.28 15.82
CA ALA A 109 -6.32 11.72 17.05
C ALA A 109 -5.76 12.41 18.30
N LYS A 110 -6.51 12.34 19.38
CA LYS A 110 -6.10 12.81 20.71
C LYS A 110 -5.95 11.62 21.66
N LYS A 111 -5.20 11.81 22.74
CA LYS A 111 -5.11 10.83 23.82
C LYS A 111 -6.49 10.50 24.37
N GLY A 112 -6.80 9.23 24.48
CA GLY A 112 -8.09 8.71 24.93
C GLY A 112 -9.11 8.45 23.82
N ASP A 113 -8.83 8.89 22.58
CA ASP A 113 -9.75 8.66 21.47
C ASP A 113 -9.77 7.17 21.09
N ILE A 114 -10.96 6.68 20.79
CA ILE A 114 -11.17 5.39 20.15
C ILE A 114 -11.57 5.63 18.69
N ILE A 115 -10.70 5.27 17.78
CA ILE A 115 -10.83 5.51 16.34
C ILE A 115 -11.14 4.20 15.62
N GLY A 116 -12.03 4.26 14.66
CA GLY A 116 -12.46 3.13 13.86
C GLY A 116 -13.95 2.81 14.03
N PRO A 117 -14.40 1.81 13.29
CA PRO A 117 -13.65 0.84 12.48
C PRO A 117 -13.06 1.47 11.20
N LEU A 118 -11.78 1.27 10.96
CA LEU A 118 -11.07 1.75 9.78
C LEU A 118 -10.68 0.58 8.87
N LYS A 119 -11.01 0.70 7.59
CA LYS A 119 -10.63 -0.31 6.59
C LYS A 119 -9.13 -0.28 6.32
N THR A 120 -8.54 -1.46 6.30
CA THR A 120 -7.12 -1.68 5.96
C THR A 120 -7.00 -2.76 4.89
N PRO A 121 -5.84 -2.98 4.27
CA PRO A 121 -5.66 -4.04 3.28
C PRO A 121 -5.94 -5.46 3.81
N ARG A 122 -5.87 -5.67 5.13
CA ARG A 122 -6.03 -6.99 5.76
C ARG A 122 -7.29 -7.17 6.60
N GLY A 123 -8.15 -6.14 6.67
CA GLY A 123 -9.38 -6.19 7.44
C GLY A 123 -9.78 -4.83 8.00
N TYR A 124 -10.33 -4.82 9.20
CA TYR A 124 -10.72 -3.60 9.91
C TYR A 124 -9.98 -3.48 11.22
N GLY A 125 -9.61 -2.25 11.58
CA GLY A 125 -8.94 -1.96 12.86
C GLY A 125 -9.71 -0.93 13.68
N ILE A 126 -9.76 -1.14 15.00
CA ILE A 126 -10.20 -0.16 15.98
C ILE A 126 -9.02 0.11 16.90
N VAL A 127 -8.72 1.37 17.14
CA VAL A 127 -7.53 1.78 17.90
C VAL A 127 -7.94 2.67 19.05
N ASN A 128 -7.41 2.38 20.23
CA ASN A 128 -7.44 3.28 21.37
C ASN A 128 -6.10 4.02 21.48
N ILE A 129 -6.14 5.32 21.53
CA ILE A 129 -4.97 6.18 21.67
C ILE A 129 -4.63 6.33 23.15
N VAL A 130 -3.74 5.52 23.63
CA VAL A 130 -3.35 5.51 25.05
C VAL A 130 -2.49 6.73 25.38
N ASP A 131 -1.56 7.07 24.49
CA ASP A 131 -0.67 8.21 24.68
C ASP A 131 -0.13 8.75 23.37
N ILE A 132 0.20 10.05 23.34
CA ILE A 132 0.79 10.73 22.19
C ILE A 132 2.03 11.48 22.69
N SER A 133 3.18 11.16 22.11
CA SER A 133 4.39 11.92 22.39
C SER A 133 4.26 13.34 21.84
N PRO A 134 4.59 14.34 22.62
CA PRO A 134 4.71 15.70 22.10
C PRO A 134 5.78 15.77 21.00
N ILE A 135 5.61 16.70 20.09
CA ILE A 135 6.64 16.99 19.08
C ILE A 135 7.83 17.62 19.81
N ASP A 136 8.99 17.05 19.61
CA ASP A 136 10.25 17.65 20.09
C ASP A 136 10.65 18.76 19.11
N SER A 137 10.32 19.99 19.48
CA SER A 137 10.62 21.18 18.67
C SER A 137 12.12 21.40 18.52
N SER A 138 12.90 21.07 19.54
CA SER A 138 14.36 21.23 19.50
C SER A 138 15.00 20.24 18.52
N ASP A 139 14.53 18.98 18.52
CA ASP A 139 14.99 17.97 17.56
C ASP A 139 14.55 18.33 16.13
N PHE A 140 13.35 18.91 15.99
CA PHE A 140 12.88 19.41 14.70
C PHE A 140 13.75 20.55 14.17
N GLU A 141 14.06 21.56 15.00
CA GLU A 141 14.92 22.68 14.61
C GLU A 141 16.31 22.21 14.17
N MET A 142 16.92 21.28 14.91
CA MET A 142 18.21 20.72 14.54
C MET A 142 18.19 19.93 13.20
N LYS A 143 17.06 19.32 12.88
CA LYS A 143 16.91 18.48 11.68
C LYS A 143 16.21 19.18 10.52
N HIS A 144 15.71 20.38 10.73
CA HIS A 144 14.91 21.12 9.76
C HIS A 144 15.59 21.20 8.38
N ASP A 145 16.83 21.66 8.34
CA ASP A 145 17.56 21.84 7.07
C ASP A 145 17.83 20.51 6.36
N VAL A 146 18.19 19.47 7.11
CA VAL A 146 18.38 18.12 6.56
C VAL A 146 17.07 17.56 6.00
N ILE A 147 15.96 17.76 6.69
CA ILE A 147 14.63 17.33 6.23
C ILE A 147 14.24 18.10 4.97
N TYR A 148 14.44 19.43 4.98
CA TYR A 148 14.14 20.29 3.85
C TYR A 148 14.95 19.88 2.60
N ASP A 149 16.24 19.67 2.73
CA ASP A 149 17.12 19.25 1.65
C ASP A 149 16.74 17.88 1.09
N ASN A 150 16.45 16.93 1.97
CA ASN A 150 15.99 15.59 1.56
C ASN A 150 14.68 15.66 0.78
N LEU A 151 13.69 16.40 1.27
CA LEU A 151 12.40 16.57 0.60
C LEU A 151 12.55 17.33 -0.73
N SER A 152 13.39 18.35 -0.76
CA SER A 152 13.69 19.13 -1.96
C SER A 152 14.36 18.27 -3.03
N ASN A 153 15.36 17.46 -2.65
CA ASN A 153 16.03 16.52 -3.54
C ASN A 153 15.08 15.43 -4.04
N GLN A 154 14.26 14.85 -3.16
CA GLN A 154 13.24 13.87 -3.55
C GLN A 154 12.25 14.46 -4.56
N LYS A 155 11.73 15.67 -4.29
CA LYS A 155 10.81 16.36 -5.21
C LYS A 155 11.46 16.66 -6.55
N ARG A 156 12.71 17.12 -6.53
CA ARG A 156 13.48 17.38 -7.77
C ARG A 156 13.66 16.12 -8.60
N ASN A 157 14.06 15.01 -7.96
CA ASN A 157 14.23 13.73 -8.64
C ASN A 157 12.91 13.20 -9.22
N THR A 158 11.83 13.25 -8.45
CA THR A 158 10.51 12.84 -8.92
C THR A 158 10.03 13.68 -10.10
N ASN A 159 10.18 15.01 -10.01
CA ASN A 159 9.81 15.91 -11.10
C ASN A 159 10.67 15.69 -12.34
N PHE A 160 11.98 15.45 -12.16
CA PHE A 160 12.88 15.16 -13.27
C PHE A 160 12.49 13.85 -13.97
N GLN A 161 12.22 12.78 -13.20
CA GLN A 161 11.79 11.50 -13.77
C GLN A 161 10.46 11.64 -14.52
N SER A 162 9.50 12.33 -13.94
CA SER A 162 8.19 12.57 -14.59
C SER A 162 8.35 13.39 -15.88
N TRP A 163 9.14 14.46 -15.83
CA TRP A 163 9.44 15.27 -17.01
C TRP A 163 10.18 14.47 -18.10
N TYR A 164 11.17 13.69 -17.69
CA TYR A 164 11.94 12.85 -18.62
C TYR A 164 11.07 11.80 -19.30
N GLN A 165 10.18 11.16 -18.53
CA GLN A 165 9.22 10.20 -19.08
C GLN A 165 8.26 10.88 -20.07
N ASP A 166 7.70 12.03 -19.70
CA ASP A 166 6.82 12.81 -20.58
C ASP A 166 7.54 13.24 -21.88
N LEU A 167 8.83 13.55 -21.78
CA LEU A 167 9.68 13.85 -22.95
C LEU A 167 9.85 12.63 -23.86
N LEU A 168 10.14 11.45 -23.28
CA LEU A 168 10.26 10.21 -24.03
C LEU A 168 8.96 9.82 -24.73
N ASP A 169 7.83 9.95 -24.04
CA ASP A 169 6.51 9.60 -24.56
C ASP A 169 6.09 10.50 -25.74
N LYS A 170 6.54 11.76 -25.73
CA LYS A 170 6.28 12.74 -26.79
C LYS A 170 7.30 12.74 -27.92
N ALA A 171 8.49 12.20 -27.68
CA ALA A 171 9.58 12.21 -28.63
C ALA A 171 9.44 11.09 -29.67
N LYS A 172 9.64 11.42 -30.94
CA LYS A 172 9.85 10.41 -31.97
C LYS A 172 11.32 10.01 -31.99
N ILE A 173 11.64 8.97 -31.21
CA ILE A 173 13.03 8.49 -31.09
C ILE A 173 13.34 7.55 -32.26
N ILE A 174 14.41 7.85 -33.01
CA ILE A 174 14.95 6.99 -34.06
C ILE A 174 16.33 6.52 -33.59
N ASP A 175 16.44 5.25 -33.25
CA ASP A 175 17.71 4.65 -32.84
C ASP A 175 18.48 4.12 -34.06
N ASN A 176 19.55 4.80 -34.39
CA ASN A 176 20.42 4.48 -35.53
C ASN A 176 21.72 3.78 -35.08
N ARG A 177 21.88 3.44 -33.80
CA ARG A 177 23.13 2.84 -33.28
C ARG A 177 23.50 1.55 -33.99
N LYS A 178 22.51 0.74 -34.42
CA LYS A 178 22.72 -0.48 -35.18
C LYS A 178 23.49 -0.32 -36.50
N TYR A 179 23.65 0.89 -37.00
CA TYR A 179 24.43 1.17 -38.22
C TYR A 179 25.87 1.57 -37.95
N TYR A 180 26.25 1.74 -36.67
CA TYR A 180 27.57 2.23 -36.26
C TYR A 180 28.32 1.27 -35.32
N PHE A 181 27.63 0.24 -34.81
CA PHE A 181 28.16 -0.80 -33.92
C PHE A 181 27.77 -2.20 -34.38
#